data_3aaaef34c3c510c381cfdc108baebe60
#
_entry.id   3aaaef34c3c510c381cfdc108baebe60
#
_cell.length_a   1.000
_cell.length_b   1.000
_cell.length_c   1.000
_cell.angle_alpha   90.00
_cell.angle_beta   90.00
_cell.angle_gamma   90.00
#
_symmetry.space_group_name_H-M   'P 1'
#
loop_
_entity.id
_entity.type
_entity.pdbx_description
1 polymer ?
#
loop_
_entity_poly.entity_id
_entity_poly.type
_entity_poly.pdbx_seq_one_letter_code
_entity_poly.pdbx_strand_id
1 'polypeptide(L)'
;MPDQPKYYDSRARFWQRHFETAQDYTTYLAASDPAKSQKWHDLGGQIPAVTDDQRWRLTVYPHGGPGRRIMRVLVYSGVWCGDCVRQGPMLQRIAEAC
;
A
#
# COMPACT_ATOMS: atom_id res chain seq x y z
N MET A 1 -12.17 -30.19 -10.22
CA MET A 1 -11.70 -28.83 -10.24
C MET A 1 -11.99 -28.18 -8.90
N PRO A 2 -11.00 -27.63 -8.26
CA PRO A 2 -11.32 -26.89 -7.06
C PRO A 2 -12.28 -25.77 -7.43
N ASP A 3 -13.28 -25.62 -6.64
CA ASP A 3 -14.27 -24.59 -6.88
C ASP A 3 -13.61 -23.22 -6.82
N GLN A 4 -14.01 -22.33 -7.72
CA GLN A 4 -13.57 -20.96 -7.63
C GLN A 4 -14.08 -20.36 -6.32
N PRO A 5 -13.28 -19.51 -5.67
CA PRO A 5 -13.76 -18.79 -4.52
C PRO A 5 -15.06 -18.06 -4.85
N LYS A 6 -15.96 -18.01 -3.90
CA LYS A 6 -17.24 -17.36 -4.07
C LYS A 6 -17.11 -15.90 -4.51
N TYR A 7 -15.99 -15.29 -4.17
CA TYR A 7 -15.70 -13.89 -4.48
C TYR A 7 -14.64 -13.74 -5.57
N TYR A 8 -14.51 -14.74 -6.42
CA TYR A 8 -13.54 -14.66 -7.50
C TYR A 8 -13.84 -13.45 -8.38
N ASP A 9 -12.84 -12.60 -8.58
CA ASP A 9 -12.96 -11.45 -9.45
C ASP A 9 -12.47 -11.85 -10.84
N SER A 10 -13.36 -11.80 -11.82
CA SER A 10 -13.02 -12.11 -13.21
C SER A 10 -12.00 -11.11 -13.78
N ARG A 11 -11.79 -9.98 -13.11
CA ARG A 11 -10.82 -8.96 -13.49
C ARG A 11 -9.48 -9.13 -12.79
N ALA A 12 -9.24 -10.26 -12.13
CA ALA A 12 -8.02 -10.48 -11.36
C ALA A 12 -6.76 -10.26 -12.20
N ARG A 13 -6.75 -10.68 -13.45
CA ARG A 13 -5.62 -10.47 -14.35
C ARG A 13 -5.39 -8.99 -14.67
N PHE A 14 -6.47 -8.24 -14.81
CA PHE A 14 -6.40 -6.80 -15.02
C PHE A 14 -5.72 -6.11 -13.82
N TRP A 15 -6.16 -6.44 -12.61
CA TRP A 15 -5.58 -5.87 -11.40
C TRP A 15 -4.13 -6.28 -11.20
N GLN A 16 -3.82 -7.55 -11.45
CA GLN A 16 -2.45 -8.05 -11.34
C GLN A 16 -1.52 -7.32 -12.31
N ARG A 17 -1.96 -7.10 -13.55
CA ARG A 17 -1.19 -6.39 -14.55
C ARG A 17 -0.91 -4.95 -14.14
N HIS A 18 -1.92 -4.27 -13.62
CA HIS A 18 -1.75 -2.91 -13.14
C HIS A 18 -0.82 -2.84 -11.94
N PHE A 19 -0.89 -3.81 -11.05
CA PHE A 19 0.02 -3.89 -9.91
C PHE A 19 1.47 -4.09 -10.38
N GLU A 20 1.70 -4.97 -11.34
CA GLU A 20 3.04 -5.26 -11.85
C GLU A 20 3.69 -4.07 -12.55
N THR A 21 2.88 -3.22 -13.18
CA THR A 21 3.37 -2.05 -13.91
C THR A 21 3.31 -0.76 -13.09
N ALA A 22 2.74 -0.81 -11.90
CA ALA A 22 2.64 0.36 -11.03
C ALA A 22 4.01 0.74 -10.47
N GLN A 23 4.17 2.02 -10.16
CA GLN A 23 5.35 2.52 -9.50
C GLN A 23 5.27 2.22 -8.01
N ASP A 24 6.40 1.94 -7.38
CA ASP A 24 6.44 1.92 -5.93
C ASP A 24 6.34 3.35 -5.37
N TYR A 25 6.16 3.47 -4.07
CA TYR A 25 5.95 4.76 -3.42
C TYR A 25 7.08 5.73 -3.67
N THR A 26 8.32 5.29 -3.51
CA THR A 26 9.50 6.13 -3.68
C THR A 26 9.63 6.64 -5.12
N THR A 27 9.45 5.75 -6.09
CA THR A 27 9.53 6.08 -7.50
C THR A 27 8.40 7.03 -7.90
N TYR A 28 7.19 6.78 -7.39
CA TYR A 28 6.04 7.64 -7.65
C TYR A 28 6.29 9.07 -7.19
N LEU A 29 6.79 9.25 -5.99
CA LEU A 29 7.08 10.58 -5.47
C LEU A 29 8.25 11.25 -6.21
N ALA A 30 9.28 10.49 -6.55
CA ALA A 30 10.44 11.02 -7.27
C ALA A 30 10.07 11.51 -8.68
N ALA A 31 9.11 10.87 -9.32
CA ALA A 31 8.64 11.25 -10.65
C ALA A 31 7.61 12.38 -10.62
N SER A 32 7.13 12.74 -9.44
CA SER A 32 6.08 13.76 -9.28
C SER A 32 6.67 15.16 -9.11
N ASP A 33 5.80 16.18 -9.23
CA ASP A 33 6.19 17.55 -8.99
C ASP A 33 6.86 17.71 -7.63
N PRO A 34 8.09 18.28 -7.55
CA PRO A 34 8.84 18.33 -6.30
C PRO A 34 8.12 19.06 -5.16
N ALA A 35 7.43 20.15 -5.47
CA ALA A 35 6.72 20.92 -4.44
C ALA A 35 5.56 20.10 -3.85
N LYS A 36 4.89 19.32 -4.66
CA LYS A 36 3.78 18.48 -4.20
C LYS A 36 4.27 17.23 -3.49
N SER A 37 5.31 16.59 -4.01
CA SER A 37 5.88 15.42 -3.34
C SER A 37 6.51 15.77 -1.99
N GLN A 38 7.01 17.01 -1.84
CA GLN A 38 7.52 17.46 -0.56
C GLN A 38 6.45 17.47 0.53
N LYS A 39 5.22 17.83 0.17
CA LYS A 39 4.10 17.76 1.12
C LYS A 39 3.85 16.34 1.61
N TRP A 40 4.00 15.35 0.73
CA TRP A 40 3.89 13.95 1.10
C TRP A 40 4.98 13.56 2.10
N HIS A 41 6.21 13.99 1.88
CA HIS A 41 7.32 13.73 2.80
C HIS A 41 7.10 14.42 4.14
N ASP A 42 6.65 15.67 4.14
CA ASP A 42 6.40 16.42 5.36
C ASP A 42 5.32 15.77 6.22
N LEU A 43 4.21 15.38 5.60
CA LEU A 43 3.12 14.71 6.31
C LEU A 43 3.53 13.32 6.78
N GLY A 44 4.31 12.61 5.96
CA GLY A 44 4.86 11.30 6.34
C GLY A 44 5.72 11.39 7.59
N GLY A 45 6.50 12.46 7.72
CA GLY A 45 7.32 12.69 8.91
C GLY A 45 6.54 12.99 10.18
N GLN A 46 5.28 13.40 10.04
CA GLN A 46 4.40 13.69 11.18
C GLN A 46 3.61 12.46 11.66
N ILE A 47 3.63 11.38 10.89
CA ILE A 47 2.90 10.17 11.26
C ILE A 47 3.65 9.45 12.36
N PRO A 48 2.98 9.12 13.49
CA PRO A 48 3.62 8.36 14.55
C PRO A 48 4.11 7.00 14.07
N ALA A 49 5.17 6.52 14.67
CA ALA A 49 5.69 5.19 14.36
C ALA A 49 4.64 4.13 14.74
N VAL A 50 4.63 3.05 13.97
CA VAL A 50 3.80 1.88 14.29
C VAL A 50 4.28 1.30 15.63
N THR A 51 3.34 1.06 16.54
CA THR A 51 3.65 0.49 17.83
C THR A 51 4.06 -0.98 17.69
N ASP A 52 4.73 -1.52 18.72
CA ASP A 52 5.13 -2.94 18.70
C ASP A 52 3.90 -3.85 18.61
N ASP A 53 2.81 -3.52 19.30
CA ASP A 53 1.56 -4.28 19.23
C ASP A 53 0.97 -4.26 17.82
N GLN A 54 0.93 -3.09 17.20
CA GLN A 54 0.45 -2.95 15.85
C GLN A 54 1.32 -3.73 14.86
N ARG A 55 2.63 -3.65 15.01
CA ARG A 55 3.57 -4.37 14.16
C ARG A 55 3.37 -5.88 14.28
N TRP A 56 3.18 -6.36 15.50
CA TRP A 56 2.95 -7.78 15.72
C TRP A 56 1.67 -8.24 15.00
N ARG A 57 0.59 -7.48 15.10
CA ARG A 57 -0.67 -7.80 14.43
C ARG A 57 -0.52 -7.82 12.91
N LEU A 58 0.19 -6.84 12.38
CA LEU A 58 0.44 -6.75 10.94
C LEU A 58 1.30 -7.92 10.44
N THR A 59 2.26 -8.34 11.24
CA THR A 59 3.15 -9.45 10.88
C THR A 59 2.44 -10.79 10.95
N VAL A 60 1.63 -11.00 11.96
CA VAL A 60 0.92 -12.28 12.16
C VAL A 60 -0.08 -12.52 11.04
N TYR A 61 -0.81 -11.49 10.64
CA TYR A 61 -1.85 -11.65 9.62
C TYR A 61 -1.29 -12.11 8.27
N PRO A 62 -0.27 -11.44 7.69
CA PRO A 62 0.24 -11.87 6.39
C PRO A 62 1.23 -13.02 6.46
N HIS A 63 1.95 -13.19 7.56
CA HIS A 63 3.09 -14.10 7.64
C HIS A 63 2.93 -15.24 8.63
N GLY A 64 1.89 -15.21 9.46
CA GLY A 64 1.68 -16.20 10.48
C GLY A 64 0.60 -17.21 10.12
N GLY A 65 0.75 -18.43 10.57
CA GLY A 65 -0.25 -19.45 10.46
C GLY A 65 -0.38 -20.13 9.10
N PRO A 66 -1.25 -21.13 9.01
CA PRO A 66 -1.52 -21.85 7.78
C PRO A 66 -2.24 -20.92 6.79
N GLY A 67 -1.85 -20.91 5.57
CA GLY A 67 -2.47 -20.04 4.57
C GLY A 67 -1.88 -18.65 4.54
N ARG A 68 -0.62 -18.54 4.81
CA ARG A 68 0.18 -17.35 4.63
C ARG A 68 -0.30 -16.50 3.46
N ARG A 69 -0.69 -15.26 3.70
CA ARG A 69 -1.22 -14.38 2.66
C ARG A 69 -0.38 -13.13 2.55
N ILE A 70 0.03 -12.82 1.32
CA ILE A 70 0.68 -11.56 1.01
C ILE A 70 -0.39 -10.64 0.46
N MET A 71 -0.61 -9.52 1.14
CA MET A 71 -1.53 -8.50 0.66
C MET A 71 -0.78 -7.54 -0.26
N ARG A 72 -1.28 -7.42 -1.48
CA ARG A 72 -0.77 -6.44 -2.43
C ARG A 72 -1.76 -5.31 -2.52
N VAL A 73 -1.28 -4.09 -2.37
CA VAL A 73 -2.12 -2.91 -2.37
C VAL A 73 -1.79 -2.05 -3.57
N LEU A 74 -2.76 -1.88 -4.46
CA LEU A 74 -2.66 -1.00 -5.60
C LEU A 74 -3.44 0.28 -5.29
N VAL A 75 -2.76 1.42 -5.39
CA VAL A 75 -3.36 2.72 -5.07
C VAL A 75 -3.49 3.55 -6.33
N TYR A 76 -4.70 4.01 -6.60
CA TYR A 76 -4.96 4.97 -7.66
C TYR A 76 -4.96 6.35 -7.05
N SER A 77 -3.93 7.14 -7.36
CA SER A 77 -3.64 8.35 -6.62
C SER A 77 -3.25 9.50 -7.54
N GLY A 78 -3.49 10.72 -7.07
CA GLY A 78 -2.94 11.93 -7.66
C GLY A 78 -2.09 12.66 -6.63
N VAL A 79 -0.87 13.03 -6.99
CA VAL A 79 0.05 13.71 -6.07
C VAL A 79 -0.50 15.06 -5.60
N TRP A 80 -1.39 15.63 -6.38
CA TRP A 80 -2.06 16.91 -6.10
C TRP A 80 -3.31 16.77 -5.22
N CYS A 81 -3.75 15.56 -4.97
CA CYS A 81 -4.99 15.31 -4.23
C CYS A 81 -4.75 15.42 -2.72
N GLY A 82 -5.53 16.27 -2.06
CA GLY A 82 -5.39 16.48 -0.61
C GLY A 82 -5.62 15.24 0.23
N ASP A 83 -6.57 14.40 -0.16
CA ASP A 83 -6.82 13.16 0.56
C ASP A 83 -5.69 12.15 0.35
N CYS A 84 -5.17 12.08 -0.87
CA CYS A 84 -4.07 11.19 -1.20
C CYS A 84 -2.80 11.56 -0.43
N VAL A 85 -2.50 12.86 -0.30
CA VAL A 85 -1.32 13.32 0.43
C VAL A 85 -1.38 13.00 1.92
N ARG A 86 -2.59 12.86 2.47
CA ARG A 86 -2.77 12.48 3.87
C ARG A 86 -2.73 10.97 4.06
N GLN A 87 -3.35 10.23 3.18
CA GLN A 87 -3.50 8.77 3.32
C GLN A 87 -2.34 7.99 2.73
N GLY A 88 -1.73 8.47 1.66
CA GLY A 88 -0.63 7.77 1.00
C GLY A 88 0.54 7.47 1.93
N PRO A 89 1.07 8.48 2.65
CA PRO A 89 2.15 8.24 3.60
C PRO A 89 1.77 7.27 4.73
N MET A 90 0.51 7.28 5.17
CA MET A 90 0.03 6.33 6.19
C MET A 90 0.05 4.90 5.66
N LEU A 91 -0.44 4.68 4.45
CA LEU A 91 -0.42 3.37 3.82
C LEU A 91 1.02 2.87 3.65
N GLN A 92 1.92 3.75 3.25
CA GLN A 92 3.33 3.40 3.10
C GLN A 92 3.95 3.02 4.44
N ARG A 93 3.62 3.73 5.52
CA ARG A 93 4.10 3.41 6.86
C ARG A 93 3.64 2.02 7.29
N ILE A 94 2.40 1.68 7.00
CA ILE A 94 1.86 0.35 7.31
C ILE A 94 2.58 -0.72 6.49
N ALA A 95 2.79 -0.48 5.22
CA ALA A 95 3.49 -1.41 4.33
C ALA A 95 4.92 -1.68 4.80
N GLU A 96 5.63 -0.65 5.25
CA GLU A 96 6.99 -0.79 5.77
C GLU A 96 7.05 -1.59 7.07
N ALA A 97 5.96 -1.62 7.81
CA ALA A 97 5.88 -2.32 9.09
C ALA A 97 5.52 -3.80 8.96
N CYS A 98 5.12 -4.23 7.78
CA CYS A 98 4.75 -5.64 7.55
C CYS A 98 5.93 -6.53 7.22
#